data_cb383ab888946af87aaa5b8a194e893b
#
_entry.id   cb383ab888946af87aaa5b8a194e893b
#
_cell.length_a   1.000
_cell.length_b   1.000
_cell.length_c   1.000
_cell.angle_alpha   90.00
_cell.angle_beta   90.00
_cell.angle_gamma   90.00
#
_symmetry.space_group_name_H-M   'P 1'
#
loop_
_entity.id
_entity.type
_entity.pdbx_description
1 polymer ?
#
loop_
_entity_poly.entity_id
_entity_poly.type
_entity_poly.pdbx_seq_one_letter_code
_entity_poly.pdbx_strand_id
1 'polypeptide(L)'
;MAKLAPGDLAQVLSKLPRQLSENVIVGFDTADDAGVFRLSDELALVQTVDFFTPVADDPETYGYAAAVNSINDVYAMGGTPISALSIVCYPQKGDFEILGQILAGGQRAMSDHGVVVIGGHSVDDQEMKFGYAVTGTINPNRVITNAGAKPGDVLILTKAIGTGAINTAVKKGVASDEAMSASIRAMTTSNAAASKTMVRLNANACTDITGF
;
A
#
# COMPACT_ATOMS: atom_id res chain seq x y z
N MET A 1 -8.04 -11.10 -1.96
CA MET A 1 -8.79 -10.39 -0.88
C MET A 1 -9.85 -9.54 -1.55
N ALA A 2 -11.10 -9.61 -1.11
CA ALA A 2 -12.11 -8.68 -1.59
C ALA A 2 -12.12 -7.45 -0.67
N LYS A 3 -11.78 -6.28 -1.20
CA LYS A 3 -12.07 -5.01 -0.52
C LYS A 3 -13.60 -4.88 -0.42
N LEU A 4 -14.11 -4.16 0.55
CA LEU A 4 -15.53 -3.77 0.55
C LEU A 4 -15.86 -3.05 -0.75
N ALA A 5 -17.07 -3.25 -1.26
CA ALA A 5 -17.46 -2.54 -2.48
C ALA A 5 -17.37 -1.02 -2.24
N PRO A 6 -16.72 -0.27 -3.14
CA PRO A 6 -16.49 1.17 -2.94
C PRO A 6 -17.76 1.96 -2.66
N GLY A 7 -18.89 1.57 -3.27
CA GLY A 7 -20.19 2.19 -3.05
C GLY A 7 -20.73 1.98 -1.63
N ASP A 8 -20.58 0.77 -1.08
CA ASP A 8 -21.04 0.45 0.28
C ASP A 8 -20.20 1.19 1.31
N LEU A 9 -18.89 1.23 1.12
CA LEU A 9 -17.98 1.96 2.00
C LEU A 9 -18.28 3.46 1.95
N ALA A 10 -18.45 4.05 0.77
CA ALA A 10 -18.81 5.46 0.61
C ALA A 10 -20.14 5.79 1.31
N GLN A 11 -21.14 4.91 1.24
CA GLN A 11 -22.42 5.09 1.94
C GLN A 11 -22.26 5.11 3.46
N VAL A 12 -21.38 4.27 4.01
CA VAL A 12 -21.09 4.27 5.46
C VAL A 12 -20.35 5.54 5.86
N LEU A 13 -19.30 5.89 5.13
CA LEU A 13 -18.47 7.06 5.41
C LEU A 13 -19.25 8.37 5.29
N SER A 14 -20.21 8.48 4.38
CA SER A 14 -21.04 9.68 4.21
C SER A 14 -21.90 10.02 5.44
N LYS A 15 -22.12 9.05 6.35
CA LYS A 15 -22.87 9.24 7.59
C LYS A 15 -22.01 9.74 8.75
N LEU A 16 -20.69 9.76 8.58
CA LEU A 16 -19.77 10.23 9.62
C LEU A 16 -19.77 11.76 9.68
N PRO A 17 -19.75 12.35 10.89
CA PRO A 17 -19.58 13.79 11.02
C PRO A 17 -18.22 14.19 10.47
N ARG A 18 -18.17 15.19 9.61
CA ARG A 18 -16.93 15.72 9.08
C ARG A 18 -16.11 16.40 10.18
N GLN A 19 -14.88 15.95 10.35
CA GLN A 19 -13.91 16.66 11.17
C GLN A 19 -13.19 17.69 10.28
N LEU A 20 -13.57 18.96 10.41
CA LEU A 20 -12.93 20.03 9.66
C LEU A 20 -11.63 20.45 10.36
N SER A 21 -10.52 20.37 9.63
CA SER A 21 -9.24 20.90 10.06
C SER A 21 -8.53 21.50 8.84
N GLU A 22 -8.01 22.71 8.99
CA GLU A 22 -7.23 23.39 7.94
C GLU A 22 -5.91 22.64 7.62
N ASN A 23 -5.49 21.75 8.52
CA ASN A 23 -4.30 20.94 8.36
C ASN A 23 -4.54 19.66 7.53
N VAL A 24 -5.77 19.23 7.29
CA VAL A 24 -6.07 18.10 6.40
C VAL A 24 -5.98 18.56 4.95
N ILE A 25 -4.94 18.11 4.24
CA ILE A 25 -4.76 18.41 2.80
C ILE A 25 -5.51 17.37 1.97
N VAL A 26 -5.39 16.08 2.33
CA VAL A 26 -6.12 14.97 1.71
C VAL A 26 -6.73 14.14 2.82
N GLY A 27 -8.05 13.99 2.79
CA GLY A 27 -8.82 13.20 3.75
C GLY A 27 -9.56 12.05 3.08
N PHE A 28 -10.36 11.32 3.84
CA PHE A 28 -11.14 10.17 3.32
C PHE A 28 -12.25 10.57 2.33
N ASP A 29 -12.60 11.85 2.23
CA ASP A 29 -13.63 12.36 1.32
C ASP A 29 -13.26 12.21 -0.17
N THR A 30 -11.97 12.21 -0.49
CA THR A 30 -11.45 12.15 -1.86
C THR A 30 -11.15 10.74 -2.33
N ALA A 31 -11.21 9.75 -1.42
CA ALA A 31 -10.83 8.36 -1.73
C ALA A 31 -9.47 8.26 -2.45
N ASP A 32 -8.49 9.01 -1.96
CA ASP A 32 -7.11 9.00 -2.45
C ASP A 32 -6.31 7.85 -1.80
N ASP A 33 -5.10 7.63 -2.27
CA ASP A 33 -4.28 6.48 -1.84
C ASP A 33 -3.82 6.61 -0.37
N ALA A 34 -3.58 7.84 0.11
CA ALA A 34 -3.23 8.09 1.51
C ALA A 34 -3.81 9.40 2.04
N GLY A 35 -3.95 9.50 3.37
CA GLY A 35 -4.26 10.74 4.06
C GLY A 35 -3.03 11.64 4.14
N VAL A 36 -3.22 12.97 3.96
CA VAL A 36 -2.14 13.95 4.06
C VAL A 36 -2.49 15.02 5.08
N PHE A 37 -1.66 15.17 6.09
CA PHE A 37 -1.85 16.10 7.19
C PHE A 37 -0.67 17.08 7.31
N ARG A 38 -0.94 18.38 7.24
CA ARG A 38 0.05 19.45 7.32
C ARG A 38 0.56 19.61 8.75
N LEU A 39 1.87 19.66 8.92
CA LEU A 39 2.54 20.01 10.17
C LEU A 39 3.07 21.44 10.15
N SER A 40 3.55 21.91 8.98
CA SER A 40 4.02 23.26 8.74
C SER A 40 3.85 23.64 7.27
N ASP A 41 4.29 24.82 6.89
CA ASP A 41 4.23 25.29 5.48
C ASP A 41 5.11 24.45 4.53
N GLU A 42 6.12 23.75 5.07
CA GLU A 42 7.07 22.97 4.29
C GLU A 42 6.98 21.46 4.53
N LEU A 43 6.22 21.02 5.54
CA LEU A 43 6.17 19.62 5.96
C LEU A 43 4.73 19.16 6.18
N ALA A 44 4.37 18.04 5.54
CA ALA A 44 3.18 17.28 5.82
C ALA A 44 3.51 15.80 6.03
N LEU A 45 2.67 15.10 6.79
CA LEU A 45 2.67 13.65 6.91
C LEU A 45 1.80 13.05 5.80
N VAL A 46 2.28 11.95 5.24
CA VAL A 46 1.49 11.04 4.38
C VAL A 46 1.29 9.75 5.17
N GLN A 47 0.05 9.36 5.41
CA GLN A 47 -0.27 8.22 6.27
C GLN A 47 -1.24 7.28 5.59
N THR A 48 -0.90 6.01 5.57
CA THR A 48 -1.72 4.93 5.03
C THR A 48 -1.70 3.71 5.92
N VAL A 49 -2.64 2.79 5.70
CA VAL A 49 -2.68 1.48 6.32
C VAL A 49 -3.20 0.45 5.32
N ASP A 50 -2.38 -0.55 5.06
CA ASP A 50 -2.76 -1.69 4.22
C ASP A 50 -2.34 -3.01 4.87
N PHE A 51 -3.26 -3.98 4.89
CA PHE A 51 -2.99 -5.34 5.32
C PHE A 51 -3.94 -6.31 4.59
N PHE A 52 -3.48 -7.53 4.32
CA PHE A 52 -4.25 -8.50 3.54
C PHE A 52 -3.84 -9.94 3.85
N THR A 53 -4.65 -10.88 3.37
CA THR A 53 -4.37 -12.32 3.47
C THR A 53 -3.25 -12.73 2.51
N PRO A 54 -2.59 -13.90 2.70
CA PRO A 54 -1.48 -14.34 1.86
C PRO A 54 -1.76 -14.30 0.36
N VAL A 55 -0.78 -13.77 -0.38
CA VAL A 55 -0.77 -13.65 -1.85
C VAL A 55 0.36 -14.45 -2.49
N ALA A 56 1.19 -15.10 -1.67
CA ALA A 56 2.26 -16.01 -2.06
C ALA A 56 2.31 -17.15 -1.06
N ASP A 57 2.74 -18.33 -1.51
CA ASP A 57 2.89 -19.52 -0.66
C ASP A 57 4.14 -19.44 0.22
N ASP A 58 5.20 -18.80 -0.27
CA ASP A 58 6.41 -18.53 0.49
C ASP A 58 6.18 -17.40 1.51
N PRO A 59 6.34 -17.67 2.83
CA PRO A 59 6.03 -16.69 3.87
C PRO A 59 6.87 -15.41 3.79
N GLU A 60 8.17 -15.54 3.46
CA GLU A 60 9.06 -14.38 3.35
C GLU A 60 8.67 -13.49 2.16
N THR A 61 8.33 -14.09 1.02
CA THR A 61 7.82 -13.40 -0.17
C THR A 61 6.50 -12.68 0.13
N TYR A 62 5.59 -13.33 0.86
CA TYR A 62 4.35 -12.69 1.29
C TYR A 62 4.61 -11.46 2.16
N GLY A 63 5.48 -11.59 3.17
CA GLY A 63 5.86 -10.48 4.04
C GLY A 63 6.48 -9.32 3.26
N TYR A 64 7.37 -9.62 2.31
CA TYR A 64 7.99 -8.63 1.44
C TYR A 64 6.96 -7.90 0.56
N ALA A 65 6.06 -8.64 -0.09
CA ALA A 65 5.02 -8.07 -0.93
C ALA A 65 4.05 -7.18 -0.13
N ALA A 66 3.71 -7.58 1.11
CA ALA A 66 2.86 -6.79 2.00
C ALA A 66 3.48 -5.44 2.36
N ALA A 67 4.78 -5.43 2.64
CA ALA A 67 5.52 -4.20 2.93
C ALA A 67 5.59 -3.28 1.70
N VAL A 68 5.95 -3.81 0.52
CA VAL A 68 6.00 -3.03 -0.72
C VAL A 68 4.63 -2.44 -1.06
N ASN A 69 3.56 -3.20 -0.88
CA ASN A 69 2.20 -2.71 -1.11
C ASN A 69 1.87 -1.53 -0.19
N SER A 70 2.13 -1.67 1.11
CA SER A 70 1.82 -0.60 2.09
C SER A 70 2.63 0.68 1.86
N ILE A 71 3.85 0.58 1.32
CA ILE A 71 4.69 1.74 0.99
C ILE A 71 4.18 2.45 -0.29
N ASN A 72 3.56 1.72 -1.21
CA ASN A 72 3.19 2.24 -2.53
C ASN A 72 2.20 3.41 -2.46
N ASP A 73 1.29 3.44 -1.49
CA ASP A 73 0.36 4.56 -1.29
C ASP A 73 1.12 5.87 -1.01
N VAL A 74 2.19 5.79 -0.19
CA VAL A 74 3.03 6.96 0.07
C VAL A 74 3.72 7.42 -1.22
N TYR A 75 4.21 6.47 -2.03
CA TYR A 75 4.83 6.78 -3.32
C TYR A 75 3.82 7.35 -4.32
N ALA A 76 2.58 6.86 -4.34
CA ALA A 76 1.52 7.38 -5.22
C ALA A 76 1.22 8.85 -4.94
N MET A 77 1.26 9.26 -3.66
CA MET A 77 1.09 10.67 -3.27
C MET A 77 2.33 11.53 -3.55
N GLY A 78 3.44 10.95 -4.04
CA GLY A 78 4.72 11.65 -4.25
C GLY A 78 5.55 11.81 -2.97
N GLY A 79 5.17 11.15 -1.87
CA GLY A 79 5.82 11.22 -0.58
C GLY A 79 7.07 10.34 -0.47
N THR A 80 7.77 10.50 0.64
CA THR A 80 8.91 9.67 1.03
C THR A 80 8.55 8.91 2.30
N PRO A 81 8.41 7.57 2.26
CA PRO A 81 8.13 6.78 3.46
C PRO A 81 9.33 6.83 4.42
N ILE A 82 9.05 6.91 5.74
CA ILE A 82 10.10 7.05 6.77
C ILE A 82 9.99 6.01 7.89
N SER A 83 8.78 5.66 8.30
CA SER A 83 8.56 4.70 9.39
C SER A 83 7.30 3.88 9.18
N ALA A 84 7.23 2.72 9.83
CA ALA A 84 6.08 1.84 9.76
C ALA A 84 5.79 1.16 11.11
N LEU A 85 4.52 0.81 11.30
CA LEU A 85 4.02 -0.07 12.36
C LEU A 85 3.47 -1.33 11.71
N SER A 86 3.93 -2.51 12.14
CA SER A 86 3.41 -3.79 11.62
C SER A 86 2.01 -4.09 12.16
N ILE A 87 1.15 -4.65 11.32
CA ILE A 87 -0.18 -5.13 11.67
C ILE A 87 -0.21 -6.63 11.41
N VAL A 88 -0.44 -7.41 12.47
CA VAL A 88 -0.39 -8.86 12.44
C VAL A 88 -1.71 -9.42 12.96
N CYS A 89 -2.47 -10.11 12.12
CA CYS A 89 -3.54 -11.01 12.54
C CYS A 89 -3.05 -12.44 12.32
N TYR A 90 -2.92 -13.24 13.37
CA TYR A 90 -2.33 -14.57 13.27
C TYR A 90 -2.97 -15.54 14.25
N PRO A 91 -3.25 -16.81 13.86
CA PRO A 91 -3.82 -17.77 14.77
C PRO A 91 -2.89 -18.07 15.95
N GLN A 92 -3.42 -18.01 17.18
CA GLN A 92 -2.63 -18.31 18.40
C GLN A 92 -2.00 -19.71 18.41
N LYS A 93 -2.61 -20.66 17.69
CA LYS A 93 -2.10 -22.03 17.53
C LYS A 93 -1.32 -22.22 16.21
N GLY A 94 -1.04 -21.16 15.48
CA GLY A 94 -0.26 -21.20 14.24
C GLY A 94 1.21 -21.48 14.50
N ASP A 95 1.93 -21.82 13.43
CA ASP A 95 3.37 -22.02 13.48
C ASP A 95 4.09 -20.66 13.53
N PHE A 96 4.70 -20.34 14.67
CA PHE A 96 5.41 -19.06 14.87
C PHE A 96 6.70 -18.95 14.04
N GLU A 97 7.25 -20.05 13.52
CA GLU A 97 8.36 -19.99 12.56
C GLU A 97 7.90 -19.35 11.24
N ILE A 98 6.72 -19.73 10.75
CA ILE A 98 6.09 -19.09 9.57
C ILE A 98 5.84 -17.60 9.83
N LEU A 99 5.34 -17.24 11.00
CA LEU A 99 5.16 -15.82 11.36
C LEU A 99 6.51 -15.09 11.37
N GLY A 100 7.56 -15.71 11.90
CA GLY A 100 8.91 -15.16 11.90
C GLY A 100 9.42 -14.86 10.49
N GLN A 101 9.22 -15.79 9.55
CA GLN A 101 9.59 -15.61 8.13
C GLN A 101 8.81 -14.47 7.46
N ILE A 102 7.50 -14.34 7.73
CA ILE A 102 6.67 -13.23 7.23
C ILE A 102 7.22 -11.88 7.72
N LEU A 103 7.49 -11.78 9.02
CA LEU A 103 8.03 -10.57 9.62
C LEU A 103 9.42 -10.24 9.05
N ALA A 104 10.27 -11.25 8.85
CA ALA A 104 11.60 -11.07 8.26
C ALA A 104 11.52 -10.54 6.81
N GLY A 105 10.62 -11.08 5.99
CA GLY A 105 10.37 -10.60 4.63
C GLY A 105 9.92 -9.15 4.61
N GLY A 106 8.96 -8.81 5.46
CA GLY A 106 8.48 -7.43 5.60
C GLY A 106 9.55 -6.46 6.09
N GLN A 107 10.32 -6.86 7.11
CA GLN A 107 11.44 -6.08 7.65
C GLN A 107 12.51 -5.82 6.58
N ARG A 108 12.84 -6.82 5.76
CA ARG A 108 13.78 -6.69 4.65
C ARG A 108 13.28 -5.67 3.63
N ALA A 109 12.02 -5.76 3.18
CA ALA A 109 11.45 -4.80 2.25
C ALA A 109 11.47 -3.37 2.82
N MET A 110 11.10 -3.17 4.08
CA MET A 110 11.16 -1.85 4.72
C MET A 110 12.59 -1.31 4.74
N SER A 111 13.58 -2.15 5.07
CA SER A 111 15.01 -1.76 5.07
C SER A 111 15.51 -1.38 3.67
N ASP A 112 15.12 -2.12 2.63
CA ASP A 112 15.48 -1.84 1.24
C ASP A 112 14.94 -0.48 0.76
N HIS A 113 13.88 0.01 1.41
CA HIS A 113 13.26 1.31 1.14
C HIS A 113 13.67 2.42 2.12
N GLY A 114 14.56 2.14 3.06
CA GLY A 114 14.99 3.09 4.10
C GLY A 114 13.90 3.42 5.12
N VAL A 115 12.91 2.54 5.27
CA VAL A 115 11.81 2.68 6.23
C VAL A 115 12.15 1.93 7.51
N VAL A 116 11.98 2.57 8.66
CA VAL A 116 12.22 1.95 9.96
C VAL A 116 10.91 1.40 10.53
N VAL A 117 10.88 0.10 10.84
CA VAL A 117 9.76 -0.48 11.59
C VAL A 117 9.96 -0.14 13.08
N ILE A 118 9.07 0.70 13.63
CA ILE A 118 9.19 1.25 14.98
C ILE A 118 8.28 0.56 16.02
N GLY A 119 7.54 -0.45 15.59
CA GLY A 119 6.63 -1.21 16.46
C GLY A 119 5.51 -1.86 15.65
N GLY A 120 4.39 -2.14 16.30
CA GLY A 120 3.23 -2.74 15.66
C GLY A 120 2.24 -3.29 16.67
N HIS A 121 1.22 -4.01 16.15
CA HIS A 121 0.21 -4.66 16.95
C HIS A 121 -0.12 -6.05 16.39
N SER A 122 -0.41 -7.00 17.28
CA SER A 122 -0.81 -8.36 16.91
C SER A 122 -2.14 -8.73 17.54
N VAL A 123 -2.96 -9.43 16.77
CA VAL A 123 -4.28 -9.93 17.20
C VAL A 123 -4.38 -11.41 16.87
N ASP A 124 -4.97 -12.21 17.80
CA ASP A 124 -5.36 -13.59 17.53
C ASP A 124 -6.53 -13.60 16.54
N ASP A 125 -6.34 -14.14 15.35
CA ASP A 125 -7.35 -14.25 14.30
C ASP A 125 -7.18 -15.57 13.56
N GLN A 126 -8.28 -16.25 13.28
CA GLN A 126 -8.27 -17.52 12.53
C GLN A 126 -7.77 -17.34 11.09
N GLU A 127 -7.97 -16.17 10.50
CA GLU A 127 -7.50 -15.84 9.17
C GLU A 127 -6.28 -14.92 9.25
N MET A 128 -5.13 -15.45 8.84
CA MET A 128 -3.90 -14.67 8.82
C MET A 128 -4.01 -13.45 7.90
N LYS A 129 -3.64 -12.29 8.44
CA LYS A 129 -3.49 -11.05 7.69
C LYS A 129 -2.22 -10.32 8.16
N PHE A 130 -1.52 -9.72 7.24
CA PHE A 130 -0.30 -8.99 7.53
C PHE A 130 -0.18 -7.75 6.65
N GLY A 131 0.39 -6.70 7.20
CA GLY A 131 0.68 -5.45 6.52
C GLY A 131 1.22 -4.39 7.46
N TYR A 132 1.09 -3.14 7.06
CA TYR A 132 1.68 -2.03 7.80
C TYR A 132 0.80 -0.78 7.77
N ALA A 133 0.86 -0.02 8.87
CA ALA A 133 0.58 1.40 8.86
C ALA A 133 1.89 2.14 8.56
N VAL A 134 1.93 2.89 7.47
CA VAL A 134 3.13 3.58 7.00
C VAL A 134 2.97 5.09 7.16
N THR A 135 4.02 5.72 7.68
CA THR A 135 4.14 7.18 7.72
C THR A 135 5.24 7.61 6.77
N GLY A 136 4.91 8.53 5.90
CA GLY A 136 5.84 9.25 5.04
C GLY A 136 5.78 10.74 5.26
N THR A 137 6.65 11.46 4.57
CA THR A 137 6.70 12.94 4.57
C THR A 137 6.66 13.48 3.15
N ILE A 138 6.10 14.69 3.02
CA ILE A 138 6.03 15.42 1.76
C ILE A 138 6.00 16.92 2.00
N ASN A 139 6.42 17.71 1.02
CA ASN A 139 6.10 19.14 1.03
C ASN A 139 4.62 19.34 0.70
N PRO A 140 3.84 20.11 1.49
CA PRO A 140 2.39 20.31 1.27
C PRO A 140 2.00 20.78 -0.12
N ASN A 141 2.88 21.53 -0.78
CA ASN A 141 2.65 22.08 -2.12
C ASN A 141 3.03 21.12 -3.25
N ARG A 142 3.49 19.91 -2.93
CA ARG A 142 3.96 18.90 -3.90
C ARG A 142 3.17 17.59 -3.84
N VAL A 143 2.05 17.59 -3.14
CA VAL A 143 1.16 16.43 -3.06
C VAL A 143 0.56 16.14 -4.43
N ILE A 144 0.69 14.90 -4.88
CA ILE A 144 0.07 14.40 -6.10
C ILE A 144 -1.15 13.58 -5.67
N THR A 145 -2.31 13.89 -6.22
CA THR A 145 -3.57 13.20 -5.93
C THR A 145 -4.07 12.43 -7.13
N ASN A 146 -5.05 11.56 -6.93
CA ASN A 146 -5.71 10.84 -8.02
C ASN A 146 -6.67 11.74 -8.85
N ALA A 147 -7.03 12.92 -8.35
CA ALA A 147 -8.02 13.82 -8.92
C ALA A 147 -7.45 14.90 -9.87
N GLY A 148 -6.12 14.95 -10.03
CA GLY A 148 -5.45 16.02 -10.79
C GLY A 148 -5.41 15.82 -12.31
N ALA A 149 -5.86 14.67 -12.84
CA ALA A 149 -5.81 14.34 -14.27
C ALA A 149 -6.67 15.28 -15.13
N LYS A 150 -6.18 15.59 -16.34
CA LYS A 150 -6.81 16.53 -17.27
C LYS A 150 -7.05 15.89 -18.64
N PRO A 151 -8.06 16.32 -19.39
CA PRO A 151 -8.23 15.90 -20.78
C PRO A 151 -6.98 16.16 -21.59
N GLY A 152 -6.47 15.13 -22.29
CA GLY A 152 -5.24 15.21 -23.07
C GLY A 152 -4.01 14.66 -22.35
N ASP A 153 -4.09 14.33 -21.06
CA ASP A 153 -3.00 13.65 -20.34
C ASP A 153 -2.75 12.26 -20.90
N VAL A 154 -1.48 11.85 -20.86
CA VAL A 154 -1.06 10.49 -21.23
C VAL A 154 -1.05 9.62 -19.97
N LEU A 155 -1.72 8.47 -20.03
CA LEU A 155 -1.69 7.48 -18.96
C LEU A 155 -0.46 6.59 -19.10
N ILE A 156 0.32 6.46 -18.03
CA ILE A 156 1.53 5.63 -17.98
C ILE A 156 1.35 4.56 -16.92
N LEU A 157 1.39 3.30 -17.34
CA LEU A 157 1.40 2.15 -16.45
C LEU A 157 2.87 1.77 -16.14
N THR A 158 3.26 1.85 -14.88
CA THR A 158 4.67 1.63 -14.47
C THR A 158 5.04 0.16 -14.29
N LYS A 159 4.05 -0.73 -14.11
CA LYS A 159 4.21 -2.19 -14.04
C LYS A 159 3.03 -2.88 -14.72
N ALA A 160 3.23 -4.13 -15.16
CA ALA A 160 2.15 -4.93 -15.70
C ALA A 160 1.04 -5.16 -14.65
N ILE A 161 -0.21 -5.10 -15.07
CA ILE A 161 -1.39 -5.51 -14.30
C ILE A 161 -1.65 -7.01 -14.47
N GLY A 162 -2.55 -7.58 -13.64
CA GLY A 162 -2.96 -8.98 -13.73
C GLY A 162 -2.62 -9.81 -12.50
N THR A 163 -1.98 -9.24 -11.48
CA THR A 163 -1.62 -9.96 -10.25
C THR A 163 -2.84 -10.55 -9.54
N GLY A 164 -3.97 -9.85 -9.50
CA GLY A 164 -5.21 -10.35 -8.91
C GLY A 164 -5.82 -11.53 -9.69
N ALA A 165 -5.79 -11.47 -11.02
CA ALA A 165 -6.24 -12.58 -11.86
C ALA A 165 -5.34 -13.81 -11.68
N ILE A 166 -4.00 -13.62 -11.67
CA ILE A 166 -3.02 -14.68 -11.45
C ILE A 166 -3.21 -15.31 -10.07
N ASN A 167 -3.35 -14.50 -9.00
CA ASN A 167 -3.58 -15.00 -7.65
C ASN A 167 -4.88 -15.82 -7.54
N THR A 168 -5.90 -15.46 -8.31
CA THR A 168 -7.13 -16.26 -8.42
C THR A 168 -6.88 -17.59 -9.13
N ALA A 169 -6.07 -17.59 -10.19
CA ALA A 169 -5.68 -18.81 -10.92
C ALA A 169 -4.81 -19.73 -10.04
N VAL A 170 -3.90 -19.18 -9.23
CA VAL A 170 -3.09 -19.92 -8.24
C VAL A 170 -4.00 -20.64 -7.25
N LYS A 171 -4.96 -19.96 -6.66
CA LYS A 171 -5.93 -20.57 -5.73
C LYS A 171 -6.76 -21.69 -6.35
N LYS A 172 -6.96 -21.66 -7.66
CA LYS A 172 -7.66 -22.71 -8.41
C LYS A 172 -6.73 -23.82 -8.94
N GLY A 173 -5.42 -23.73 -8.69
CA GLY A 173 -4.43 -24.70 -9.18
C GLY A 173 -4.25 -24.70 -10.70
N VAL A 174 -4.55 -23.59 -11.40
CA VAL A 174 -4.49 -23.49 -12.88
C VAL A 174 -3.46 -22.45 -13.38
N ALA A 175 -2.75 -21.78 -12.50
CA ALA A 175 -1.70 -20.84 -12.87
C ALA A 175 -0.44 -21.59 -13.31
N SER A 176 0.27 -21.07 -14.34
CA SER A 176 1.60 -21.57 -14.69
C SER A 176 2.67 -21.00 -13.74
N ASP A 177 3.79 -21.71 -13.59
CA ASP A 177 4.95 -21.26 -12.79
C ASP A 177 5.50 -19.92 -13.30
N GLU A 178 5.49 -19.71 -14.62
CA GLU A 178 5.90 -18.46 -15.25
C GLU A 178 4.99 -17.29 -14.82
N ALA A 179 3.67 -17.47 -14.86
CA ALA A 179 2.70 -16.46 -14.45
C ALA A 179 2.84 -16.15 -12.94
N MET A 180 2.99 -17.17 -12.08
CA MET A 180 3.22 -17.01 -10.66
C MET A 180 4.49 -16.21 -10.39
N SER A 181 5.61 -16.56 -11.03
CA SER A 181 6.89 -15.86 -10.90
C SER A 181 6.80 -14.41 -11.38
N ALA A 182 6.07 -14.14 -12.46
CA ALA A 182 5.86 -12.79 -12.98
C ALA A 182 5.02 -11.94 -12.00
N SER A 183 3.96 -12.52 -11.41
CA SER A 183 3.13 -11.88 -10.40
C SER A 183 3.95 -11.52 -9.15
N ILE A 184 4.74 -12.45 -8.63
CA ILE A 184 5.62 -12.21 -7.47
C ILE A 184 6.60 -11.07 -7.78
N ARG A 185 7.29 -11.12 -8.93
CA ARG A 185 8.20 -10.03 -9.32
C ARG A 185 7.49 -8.68 -9.38
N ALA A 186 6.28 -8.61 -9.94
CA ALA A 186 5.51 -7.36 -9.98
C ALA A 186 5.14 -6.84 -8.60
N MET A 187 4.72 -7.73 -7.67
CA MET A 187 4.34 -7.38 -6.30
C MET A 187 5.55 -6.97 -5.43
N THR A 188 6.73 -7.54 -5.67
CA THR A 188 7.95 -7.26 -4.90
C THR A 188 8.85 -6.17 -5.51
N THR A 189 8.53 -5.68 -6.71
CA THR A 189 9.26 -4.57 -7.35
C THR A 189 8.78 -3.23 -6.79
N SER A 190 9.74 -2.42 -6.34
CA SER A 190 9.47 -1.07 -5.80
C SER A 190 8.96 -0.10 -6.86
N ASN A 191 8.05 0.79 -6.46
CA ASN A 191 7.62 1.95 -7.25
C ASN A 191 8.41 3.24 -6.92
N ALA A 192 9.45 3.19 -6.07
CA ALA A 192 10.22 4.36 -5.66
C ALA A 192 10.81 5.16 -6.83
N ALA A 193 11.34 4.47 -7.86
CA ALA A 193 11.91 5.13 -9.04
C ALA A 193 10.83 5.82 -9.89
N ALA A 194 9.66 5.18 -10.05
CA ALA A 194 8.51 5.76 -10.74
C ALA A 194 8.01 7.00 -10.00
N SER A 195 7.84 6.93 -8.67
CA SER A 195 7.43 8.05 -7.82
C SER A 195 8.39 9.24 -7.94
N LYS A 196 9.69 9.02 -7.78
CA LYS A 196 10.70 10.08 -7.95
C LYS A 196 10.65 10.73 -9.33
N THR A 197 10.36 9.93 -10.37
CA THR A 197 10.27 10.43 -11.74
C THR A 197 9.03 11.27 -11.96
N MET A 198 7.85 10.81 -11.49
CA MET A 198 6.60 11.57 -11.63
C MET A 198 6.65 12.90 -10.86
N VAL A 199 7.24 12.92 -9.66
CA VAL A 199 7.44 14.17 -8.89
C VAL A 199 8.36 15.13 -9.64
N ARG A 200 9.46 14.63 -10.20
CA ARG A 200 10.40 15.46 -11.00
C ARG A 200 9.75 16.05 -12.25
N LEU A 201 8.87 15.30 -12.90
CA LEU A 201 8.18 15.70 -14.13
C LEU A 201 6.87 16.46 -13.88
N ASN A 202 6.50 16.67 -12.61
CA ASN A 202 5.25 17.31 -12.19
C ASN A 202 4.03 16.62 -12.83
N ALA A 203 3.91 15.30 -12.64
CA ALA A 203 2.73 14.56 -13.09
C ALA A 203 1.45 15.18 -12.52
N ASN A 204 0.39 15.25 -13.32
CA ASN A 204 -0.88 15.87 -12.91
C ASN A 204 -1.64 15.02 -11.89
N ALA A 205 -1.54 13.71 -11.98
CA ALA A 205 -2.21 12.77 -11.08
C ALA A 205 -1.43 11.45 -10.99
N CYS A 206 -1.67 10.73 -9.91
CA CYS A 206 -1.21 9.36 -9.74
C CYS A 206 -2.19 8.60 -8.86
N THR A 207 -2.26 7.29 -9.03
CA THR A 207 -2.85 6.35 -8.09
C THR A 207 -2.11 5.03 -8.19
N ASP A 208 -2.10 4.24 -7.14
CA ASP A 208 -1.60 2.87 -7.20
C ASP A 208 -2.64 1.92 -7.82
N ILE A 209 -2.22 0.76 -8.28
CA ILE A 209 -3.10 -0.29 -8.77
C ILE A 209 -2.84 -1.55 -7.96
N THR A 210 -3.76 -1.86 -7.04
CA THR A 210 -3.62 -2.96 -6.10
C THR A 210 -4.59 -4.09 -6.43
N GLY A 211 -4.08 -5.30 -6.66
CA GLY A 211 -4.89 -6.52 -6.80
C GLY A 211 -5.63 -6.67 -8.14
N PHE A 212 -5.21 -6.00 -9.17
CA PHE A 212 -5.74 -6.14 -10.54
C PHE A 212 -4.94 -7.12 -11.37
#